data_2077921ea181a22821d29f7e73ba1e28
#
_entry.id   2077921ea181a22821d29f7e73ba1e28
#
_cell.length_a   1.000
_cell.length_b   1.000
_cell.length_c   1.000
_cell.angle_alpha   90.00
_cell.angle_beta   90.00
_cell.angle_gamma   90.00
#
_symmetry.space_group_name_H-M   'P 1'
#
loop_
_entity.id
_entity.type
_entity.pdbx_description
1 polymer ?
#
loop_
_entity_poly.entity_id
_entity_poly.type
_entity_poly.pdbx_seq_one_letter_code
_entity_poly.pdbx_strand_id
1 'polypeptide(L)'
;MTEALTGRSSPGAINGFLLWQQPHPMYMAKLAYKTQPTKRTLQRWDPILEATADYMASYAWHNESSGYYDLGPPSYGVTENTPPTRTLNLAYEIAYWRYGLDIASEWKRKLGKSVPSHWTDVASSIAKPPQADGLYAVYEGLNASWWEDPALIGDPRSLNMLKGILPDTPAVDEEVATLTADKIWEIWPDAKIRGWGRPILAINSARIGNPERAIHHLTAYDYWKFDDAGFAIRGGDGGTPPPFMPGNAGLLLAGEVASINIRSGHETNLAVVAYMAEGWDGSSGDAPGFPDDGQWVVRTENLRKAL
;
A
#
# COMPACT_ATOMS: atom_id res chain seq x y z
N MET A 1 -17.74 -3.34 -2.70
CA MET A 1 -17.89 -1.87 -2.85
C MET A 1 -19.34 -1.52 -3.10
N THR A 2 -19.85 -0.47 -2.49
CA THR A 2 -21.19 0.05 -2.71
C THR A 2 -21.11 1.41 -3.38
N GLU A 3 -22.06 1.70 -4.24
CA GLU A 3 -22.24 3.04 -4.82
C GLU A 3 -22.63 4.04 -3.72
N ALA A 4 -21.93 5.17 -3.66
CA ALA A 4 -22.12 6.16 -2.61
C ALA A 4 -23.54 6.76 -2.58
N LEU A 5 -24.21 6.87 -3.73
CA LEU A 5 -25.53 7.49 -3.84
C LEU A 5 -26.69 6.51 -3.60
N THR A 6 -26.53 5.26 -3.95
CA THR A 6 -27.64 4.28 -3.93
C THR A 6 -27.49 3.24 -2.84
N GLY A 7 -26.32 3.08 -2.25
CA GLY A 7 -26.00 2.00 -1.32
C GLY A 7 -26.02 0.59 -1.97
N ARG A 8 -26.14 0.51 -3.28
CA ARG A 8 -26.15 -0.76 -4.01
C ARG A 8 -24.76 -1.29 -4.23
N SER A 9 -24.61 -2.59 -4.31
CA SER A 9 -23.33 -3.19 -4.70
C SER A 9 -22.94 -2.77 -6.10
N SER A 10 -21.66 -2.42 -6.27
CA SER A 10 -21.09 -2.22 -7.61
C SER A 10 -21.28 -3.49 -8.46
N PRO A 11 -21.56 -3.37 -9.76
CA PRO A 11 -21.81 -4.53 -10.63
C PRO A 11 -20.56 -5.37 -10.94
N GLY A 12 -19.38 -4.99 -10.44
CA GLY A 12 -18.14 -5.75 -10.66
C GLY A 12 -18.09 -7.05 -9.87
N ALA A 13 -17.74 -8.15 -10.53
CA ALA A 13 -17.59 -9.46 -9.91
C ALA A 13 -16.48 -9.55 -8.85
N ILE A 14 -15.48 -8.67 -8.93
CA ILE A 14 -14.29 -8.65 -8.07
C ILE A 14 -14.56 -7.93 -6.74
N ASN A 15 -15.29 -6.83 -6.79
CA ASN A 15 -15.40 -5.87 -5.69
C ASN A 15 -15.92 -6.47 -4.37
N GLY A 16 -16.78 -7.48 -4.42
CA GLY A 16 -17.33 -8.13 -3.23
C GLY A 16 -16.31 -8.97 -2.46
N PHE A 17 -15.18 -9.30 -3.07
CA PHE A 17 -14.16 -10.19 -2.50
C PHE A 17 -12.83 -9.49 -2.21
N LEU A 18 -12.75 -8.18 -2.41
CA LEU A 18 -11.57 -7.37 -2.05
C LEU A 18 -11.61 -7.04 -0.56
N LEU A 19 -10.57 -7.38 0.16
CA LEU A 19 -10.47 -7.23 1.62
C LEU A 19 -9.47 -6.15 2.03
N TRP A 20 -8.53 -5.80 1.17
CA TRP A 20 -7.37 -4.97 1.46
C TRP A 20 -7.68 -3.56 1.99
N GLN A 21 -8.86 -3.02 1.68
CA GLN A 21 -9.23 -1.66 2.09
C GLN A 21 -9.84 -1.58 3.50
N GLN A 22 -10.18 -2.70 4.14
CA GLN A 22 -10.86 -2.70 5.44
C GLN A 22 -10.05 -1.99 6.55
N PRO A 23 -8.71 -2.12 6.63
CA PRO A 23 -7.94 -1.42 7.66
C PRO A 23 -7.66 0.07 7.37
N HIS A 24 -8.12 0.64 6.25
CA HIS A 24 -7.87 2.04 5.93
C HIS A 24 -8.33 3.04 7.00
N PRO A 25 -9.50 2.88 7.65
CA PRO A 25 -9.90 3.77 8.74
C PRO A 25 -8.89 3.84 9.88
N MET A 26 -8.21 2.72 10.22
CA MET A 26 -7.18 2.66 11.24
C MET A 26 -5.95 3.49 10.84
N TYR A 27 -5.52 3.35 9.60
CA TYR A 27 -4.40 4.13 9.07
C TYR A 27 -4.73 5.64 9.05
N MET A 28 -5.90 6.01 8.54
CA MET A 28 -6.36 7.40 8.49
C MET A 28 -6.50 8.01 9.89
N ALA A 29 -7.05 7.26 10.86
CA ALA A 29 -7.15 7.70 12.24
C ALA A 29 -5.78 7.94 12.87
N LYS A 30 -4.80 7.05 12.61
CA LYS A 30 -3.42 7.21 13.08
C LYS A 30 -2.78 8.48 12.52
N LEU A 31 -2.96 8.78 11.23
CA LEU A 31 -2.50 10.03 10.63
C LEU A 31 -3.18 11.25 11.25
N ALA A 32 -4.50 11.21 11.41
CA ALA A 32 -5.25 12.29 12.05
C ALA A 32 -4.77 12.54 13.50
N TYR A 33 -4.49 11.47 14.23
CA TYR A 33 -3.97 11.60 15.60
C TYR A 33 -2.53 12.11 15.65
N LYS A 34 -1.67 11.72 14.71
CA LYS A 34 -0.31 12.27 14.58
C LYS A 34 -0.36 13.78 14.35
N THR A 35 -1.30 14.26 13.53
CA THR A 35 -1.48 15.69 13.22
C THR A 35 -2.09 16.45 14.39
N GLN A 36 -3.08 15.87 15.08
CA GLN A 36 -3.78 16.46 16.22
C GLN A 36 -3.91 15.42 17.34
N PRO A 37 -2.90 15.26 18.22
CA PRO A 37 -2.88 14.26 19.28
C PRO A 37 -3.76 14.69 20.48
N THR A 38 -5.07 14.79 20.25
CA THR A 38 -6.03 15.25 21.26
C THR A 38 -7.03 14.16 21.63
N LYS A 39 -7.60 14.27 22.85
CA LYS A 39 -8.70 13.40 23.27
C LYS A 39 -9.90 13.50 22.33
N ARG A 40 -10.15 14.70 21.78
CA ARG A 40 -11.24 14.92 20.81
C ARG A 40 -11.02 14.11 19.53
N THR A 41 -9.80 14.05 19.03
CA THR A 41 -9.45 13.22 17.86
C THR A 41 -9.71 11.75 18.15
N LEU A 42 -9.25 11.26 19.31
CA LEU A 42 -9.52 9.89 19.72
C LEU A 42 -11.01 9.57 19.78
N GLN A 43 -11.79 10.44 20.44
CA GLN A 43 -13.25 10.25 20.57
C GLN A 43 -13.99 10.28 19.23
N ARG A 44 -13.54 11.13 18.29
CA ARG A 44 -14.15 11.23 16.96
C ARG A 44 -13.99 9.96 16.14
N TRP A 45 -12.80 9.33 16.19
CA TRP A 45 -12.50 8.14 15.41
C TRP A 45 -12.93 6.83 16.08
N ASP A 46 -13.09 6.82 17.40
CA ASP A 46 -13.39 5.61 18.17
C ASP A 46 -14.57 4.78 17.62
N PRO A 47 -15.76 5.36 17.35
CA PRO A 47 -16.89 4.55 16.86
C PRO A 47 -16.63 3.96 15.46
N ILE A 48 -15.85 4.65 14.63
CA ILE A 48 -15.50 4.16 13.30
C ILE A 48 -14.55 2.97 13.42
N LEU A 49 -13.51 3.12 14.25
CA LEU A 49 -12.52 2.06 14.46
C LEU A 49 -13.13 0.84 15.16
N GLU A 50 -14.03 1.06 16.11
CA GLU A 50 -14.75 0.00 16.80
C GLU A 50 -15.57 -0.84 15.82
N ALA A 51 -16.45 -0.20 15.04
CA ALA A 51 -17.28 -0.90 14.05
C ALA A 51 -16.45 -1.64 13.00
N THR A 52 -15.34 -1.02 12.56
CA THR A 52 -14.46 -1.65 11.57
C THR A 52 -13.70 -2.84 12.16
N ALA A 53 -13.19 -2.72 13.39
CA ALA A 53 -12.47 -3.81 14.05
C ALA A 53 -13.38 -4.98 14.42
N ASP A 54 -14.62 -4.70 14.84
CA ASP A 54 -15.64 -5.73 15.08
C ASP A 54 -15.94 -6.51 13.80
N TYR A 55 -16.13 -5.80 12.68
CA TYR A 55 -16.28 -6.45 11.38
C TYR A 55 -15.05 -7.31 11.02
N MET A 56 -13.85 -6.74 11.11
CA MET A 56 -12.61 -7.44 10.78
C MET A 56 -12.42 -8.71 11.64
N ALA A 57 -12.68 -8.61 12.94
CA ALA A 57 -12.55 -9.75 13.84
C ALA A 57 -13.62 -10.82 13.59
N SER A 58 -14.86 -10.41 13.24
CA SER A 58 -15.95 -11.34 12.94
C SER A 58 -15.80 -12.02 11.57
N TYR A 59 -15.09 -11.37 10.63
CA TYR A 59 -14.87 -11.93 9.28
C TYR A 59 -13.78 -13.01 9.28
N ALA A 60 -12.77 -12.87 10.12
CA ALA A 60 -11.68 -13.83 10.21
C ALA A 60 -12.18 -15.18 10.76
N TRP A 61 -11.96 -16.25 10.00
CA TRP A 61 -12.44 -17.58 10.35
C TRP A 61 -11.40 -18.35 11.16
N HIS A 62 -11.78 -18.84 12.34
CA HIS A 62 -10.90 -19.67 13.16
C HIS A 62 -10.77 -21.07 12.57
N ASN A 63 -9.59 -21.43 12.14
CA ASN A 63 -9.27 -22.74 11.61
C ASN A 63 -8.77 -23.65 12.76
N GLU A 64 -9.64 -24.54 13.21
CA GLU A 64 -9.34 -25.46 14.32
C GLU A 64 -8.15 -26.37 14.04
N SER A 65 -7.85 -26.68 12.77
CA SER A 65 -6.75 -27.56 12.40
C SER A 65 -5.39 -26.90 12.49
N SER A 66 -5.29 -25.61 12.20
CA SER A 66 -4.06 -24.82 12.28
C SER A 66 -3.93 -24.03 13.57
N GLY A 67 -5.05 -23.72 14.21
CA GLY A 67 -5.14 -22.80 15.36
C GLY A 67 -5.04 -21.33 14.99
N TYR A 68 -5.01 -21.00 13.68
CA TYR A 68 -4.94 -19.64 13.19
C TYR A 68 -6.32 -19.11 12.75
N TYR A 69 -6.41 -17.78 12.63
CA TYR A 69 -7.53 -17.15 11.95
C TYR A 69 -7.15 -16.90 10.50
N ASP A 70 -7.97 -17.37 9.58
CA ASP A 70 -7.79 -17.29 8.14
C ASP A 70 -8.67 -16.21 7.51
N LEU A 71 -8.22 -15.65 6.37
CA LEU A 71 -8.98 -14.74 5.51
C LEU A 71 -9.22 -15.38 4.14
N GLY A 72 -10.51 -15.59 3.82
CA GLY A 72 -10.91 -16.29 2.60
C GLY A 72 -10.85 -17.83 2.73
N PRO A 73 -11.05 -18.59 1.64
CA PRO A 73 -11.73 -18.15 0.42
C PRO A 73 -13.24 -17.89 0.66
N PRO A 74 -13.96 -17.12 -0.18
CA PRO A 74 -13.45 -16.51 -1.40
C PRO A 74 -12.80 -15.15 -1.14
N SER A 75 -11.69 -14.85 -1.84
CA SER A 75 -11.07 -13.53 -1.84
C SER A 75 -10.31 -13.23 -3.13
N TYR A 76 -10.23 -11.93 -3.47
CA TYR A 76 -9.32 -11.43 -4.49
C TYR A 76 -8.21 -10.63 -3.81
N GLY A 77 -6.98 -10.80 -4.29
CA GLY A 77 -5.89 -9.91 -3.92
C GLY A 77 -6.08 -8.50 -4.48
N VAL A 78 -5.37 -7.55 -3.90
CA VAL A 78 -5.39 -6.13 -4.34
C VAL A 78 -5.04 -5.96 -5.83
N THR A 79 -4.33 -6.89 -6.41
CA THR A 79 -3.97 -6.91 -7.85
C THR A 79 -5.04 -7.52 -8.75
N GLU A 80 -6.11 -8.08 -8.16
CA GLU A 80 -7.30 -8.60 -8.85
C GLU A 80 -7.02 -9.77 -9.81
N ASN A 81 -5.89 -10.46 -9.67
CA ASN A 81 -5.43 -11.53 -10.55
C ASN A 81 -5.39 -12.91 -9.89
N THR A 82 -5.91 -13.05 -8.68
CA THR A 82 -5.95 -14.33 -7.97
C THR A 82 -7.27 -15.08 -8.21
N PRO A 83 -7.28 -16.43 -8.20
CA PRO A 83 -8.50 -17.21 -8.33
C PRO A 83 -9.31 -17.19 -7.02
N PRO A 84 -10.50 -16.54 -6.96
CA PRO A 84 -11.13 -16.20 -5.68
C PRO A 84 -11.52 -17.43 -4.84
N THR A 85 -11.94 -18.52 -5.48
CA THR A 85 -12.37 -19.74 -4.80
C THR A 85 -11.24 -20.54 -4.15
N ARG A 86 -9.99 -20.22 -4.48
CA ARG A 86 -8.79 -20.88 -3.93
C ARG A 86 -7.86 -19.92 -3.18
N THR A 87 -8.17 -18.63 -3.22
CA THR A 87 -7.32 -17.61 -2.59
C THR A 87 -7.59 -17.58 -1.09
N LEU A 88 -6.63 -18.09 -0.34
CA LEU A 88 -6.61 -18.15 1.11
C LEU A 88 -5.41 -17.35 1.61
N ASN A 89 -5.59 -16.55 2.64
CA ASN A 89 -4.51 -15.86 3.35
C ASN A 89 -3.55 -15.09 2.42
N LEU A 90 -4.08 -14.08 1.75
CA LEU A 90 -3.27 -13.19 0.93
C LEU A 90 -2.23 -12.46 1.78
N ALA A 91 -0.98 -12.45 1.34
CA ALA A 91 0.16 -11.95 2.13
C ALA A 91 -0.03 -10.51 2.61
N TYR A 92 -0.40 -9.59 1.71
CA TYR A 92 -0.59 -8.19 2.06
C TYR A 92 -1.82 -7.98 2.95
N GLU A 93 -2.92 -8.63 2.63
CA GLU A 93 -4.19 -8.52 3.34
C GLU A 93 -4.06 -9.04 4.78
N ILE A 94 -3.41 -10.16 5.00
CA ILE A 94 -3.11 -10.71 6.34
C ILE A 94 -2.29 -9.71 7.18
N ALA A 95 -1.21 -9.19 6.61
CA ALA A 95 -0.35 -8.25 7.32
C ALA A 95 -1.07 -6.94 7.65
N TYR A 96 -1.86 -6.43 6.71
CA TYR A 96 -2.62 -5.19 6.91
C TYR A 96 -3.80 -5.37 7.88
N TRP A 97 -4.43 -6.54 7.87
CA TRP A 97 -5.47 -6.91 8.84
C TRP A 97 -4.95 -6.90 10.26
N ARG A 98 -3.79 -7.55 10.47
CA ARG A 98 -3.08 -7.52 11.75
C ARG A 98 -2.80 -6.09 12.20
N TYR A 99 -2.21 -5.28 11.34
CA TYR A 99 -1.93 -3.87 11.62
C TYR A 99 -3.19 -3.12 12.04
N GLY A 100 -4.30 -3.30 11.32
CA GLY A 100 -5.57 -2.63 11.62
C GLY A 100 -6.10 -2.94 13.01
N LEU A 101 -6.13 -4.22 13.40
CA LEU A 101 -6.60 -4.67 14.71
C LEU A 101 -5.66 -4.20 15.84
N ASP A 102 -4.35 -4.18 15.61
CA ASP A 102 -3.38 -3.64 16.58
C ASP A 102 -3.61 -2.14 16.83
N ILE A 103 -3.87 -1.34 15.77
CA ILE A 103 -4.20 0.09 15.89
C ILE A 103 -5.52 0.31 16.62
N ALA A 104 -6.57 -0.46 16.29
CA ALA A 104 -7.85 -0.36 17.00
C ALA A 104 -7.71 -0.67 18.50
N SER A 105 -6.90 -1.67 18.82
CA SER A 105 -6.58 -2.04 20.19
C SER A 105 -5.78 -0.96 20.92
N GLU A 106 -4.78 -0.37 20.26
CA GLU A 106 -4.03 0.78 20.78
C GLU A 106 -4.96 1.99 21.02
N TRP A 107 -5.92 2.21 20.15
CA TRP A 107 -6.89 3.30 20.25
C TRP A 107 -7.74 3.20 21.51
N LYS A 108 -8.26 2.02 21.82
CA LYS A 108 -8.99 1.75 23.05
C LYS A 108 -8.13 2.04 24.28
N ARG A 109 -6.87 1.57 24.30
CA ARG A 109 -5.94 1.85 25.40
C ARG A 109 -5.68 3.34 25.61
N LYS A 110 -5.48 4.12 24.52
CA LYS A 110 -5.30 5.58 24.58
C LYS A 110 -6.53 6.31 25.13
N LEU A 111 -7.71 5.76 24.94
CA LEU A 111 -8.96 6.26 25.50
C LEU A 111 -9.22 5.82 26.95
N GLY A 112 -8.38 4.94 27.52
CA GLY A 112 -8.61 4.32 28.82
C GLY A 112 -9.79 3.34 28.82
N LYS A 113 -10.12 2.78 27.65
CA LYS A 113 -11.18 1.79 27.48
C LYS A 113 -10.61 0.36 27.45
N SER A 114 -11.44 -0.61 27.80
CA SER A 114 -11.10 -2.03 27.61
C SER A 114 -11.01 -2.36 26.13
N VAL A 115 -10.03 -3.19 25.77
CA VAL A 115 -9.90 -3.75 24.42
C VAL A 115 -10.77 -5.00 24.35
N PRO A 116 -11.67 -5.15 23.34
CA PRO A 116 -12.41 -6.38 23.14
C PRO A 116 -11.46 -7.56 22.87
N SER A 117 -11.64 -8.67 23.61
CA SER A 117 -10.72 -9.82 23.51
C SER A 117 -10.67 -10.42 22.11
N HIS A 118 -11.81 -10.50 21.41
CA HIS A 118 -11.85 -11.04 20.06
C HIS A 118 -10.99 -10.27 19.05
N TRP A 119 -10.70 -8.96 19.27
CA TRP A 119 -9.74 -8.23 18.42
C TRP A 119 -8.31 -8.70 18.65
N THR A 120 -7.95 -8.88 19.93
CA THR A 120 -6.61 -9.32 20.30
C THR A 120 -6.38 -10.79 19.96
N ASP A 121 -7.41 -11.63 20.11
CA ASP A 121 -7.36 -13.05 19.76
C ASP A 121 -7.09 -13.21 18.24
N VAL A 122 -7.87 -12.52 17.40
CA VAL A 122 -7.62 -12.51 15.96
C VAL A 122 -6.26 -11.91 15.64
N ALA A 123 -5.92 -10.74 16.18
CA ALA A 123 -4.65 -10.08 15.87
C ALA A 123 -3.44 -10.94 16.25
N SER A 124 -3.47 -11.66 17.38
CA SER A 124 -2.35 -12.46 17.82
C SER A 124 -2.22 -13.80 17.07
N SER A 125 -3.34 -14.31 16.56
CA SER A 125 -3.43 -15.65 15.98
C SER A 125 -3.89 -15.65 14.52
N ILE A 126 -3.88 -14.49 13.84
CA ILE A 126 -4.12 -14.44 12.39
C ILE A 126 -2.97 -15.16 11.66
N ALA A 127 -3.28 -15.85 10.57
CA ALA A 127 -2.31 -16.54 9.75
C ALA A 127 -1.11 -15.64 9.40
N LYS A 128 0.04 -16.21 9.23
CA LYS A 128 1.23 -15.46 8.80
C LYS A 128 1.16 -15.19 7.29
N PRO A 129 1.73 -14.07 6.81
CA PRO A 129 1.90 -13.88 5.38
C PRO A 129 2.59 -15.10 4.75
N PRO A 130 1.97 -15.75 3.76
CA PRO A 130 2.46 -17.01 3.20
C PRO A 130 3.81 -16.85 2.50
N GLN A 131 4.62 -17.90 2.58
CA GLN A 131 5.92 -17.99 1.96
C GLN A 131 6.03 -19.27 1.12
N ALA A 132 6.81 -19.19 0.04
CA ALA A 132 7.23 -20.33 -0.77
C ALA A 132 8.72 -20.17 -1.07
N ASP A 133 9.52 -21.17 -0.72
CA ASP A 133 10.97 -21.19 -0.91
C ASP A 133 11.70 -19.96 -0.31
N GLY A 134 11.31 -19.57 0.91
CA GLY A 134 11.92 -18.45 1.63
C GLY A 134 11.54 -17.04 1.15
N LEU A 135 10.64 -16.94 0.17
CA LEU A 135 10.10 -15.67 -0.34
C LEU A 135 8.60 -15.58 -0.04
N TYR A 136 8.07 -14.38 0.08
CA TYR A 136 6.62 -14.22 0.18
C TYR A 136 5.92 -14.71 -1.08
N ALA A 137 4.81 -15.41 -0.87
CA ALA A 137 3.88 -15.84 -1.91
C ALA A 137 2.61 -14.99 -1.88
N VAL A 138 1.95 -14.83 -3.02
CA VAL A 138 0.75 -13.96 -3.12
C VAL A 138 -0.36 -14.44 -2.19
N TYR A 139 -0.58 -15.77 -2.11
CA TYR A 139 -1.55 -16.40 -1.20
C TYR A 139 -1.07 -17.77 -0.74
N GLU A 140 -1.70 -18.33 0.27
CA GLU A 140 -1.33 -19.61 0.87
C GLU A 140 -1.53 -20.79 -0.06
N GLY A 141 -0.63 -21.78 0.04
CA GLY A 141 -0.67 -23.02 -0.74
C GLY A 141 0.05 -22.95 -2.09
N LEU A 142 0.64 -21.81 -2.43
CA LEU A 142 1.53 -21.72 -3.58
C LEU A 142 2.90 -22.36 -3.25
N ASN A 143 3.47 -23.07 -4.23
CA ASN A 143 4.86 -23.56 -4.19
C ASN A 143 5.76 -22.63 -5.01
N ALA A 144 7.07 -22.87 -4.99
CA ALA A 144 8.06 -22.00 -5.68
C ALA A 144 7.79 -21.79 -7.19
N SER A 145 7.09 -22.72 -7.85
CA SER A 145 6.78 -22.60 -9.27
C SER A 145 5.75 -21.51 -9.62
N TRP A 146 5.10 -20.91 -8.62
CA TRP A 146 4.17 -19.80 -8.87
C TRP A 146 4.84 -18.59 -9.54
N TRP A 147 6.16 -18.44 -9.37
CA TRP A 147 6.94 -17.40 -10.05
C TRP A 147 6.98 -17.58 -11.59
N GLU A 148 6.56 -18.73 -12.10
CA GLU A 148 6.43 -19.03 -13.53
C GLU A 148 4.99 -18.92 -14.02
N ASP A 149 3.99 -18.71 -13.12
CA ASP A 149 2.60 -18.57 -13.49
C ASP A 149 2.33 -17.16 -14.07
N PRO A 150 2.05 -17.06 -15.39
CA PRO A 150 1.84 -15.76 -16.04
C PRO A 150 0.61 -15.02 -15.50
N ALA A 151 -0.34 -15.69 -14.86
CA ALA A 151 -1.49 -15.05 -14.24
C ALA A 151 -1.11 -14.29 -12.97
N LEU A 152 -0.20 -14.83 -12.17
CA LEU A 152 0.23 -14.24 -10.90
C LEU A 152 1.41 -13.30 -11.08
N ILE A 153 2.41 -13.72 -11.90
CA ILE A 153 3.64 -12.95 -12.13
C ILE A 153 3.41 -11.70 -12.98
N GLY A 154 2.26 -11.58 -13.63
CA GLY A 154 1.90 -10.41 -14.43
C GLY A 154 1.75 -9.13 -13.60
N ASP A 155 1.48 -9.25 -12.30
CA ASP A 155 1.35 -8.12 -11.39
C ASP A 155 1.62 -8.49 -9.92
N PRO A 156 2.88 -8.69 -9.51
CA PRO A 156 3.24 -9.12 -8.17
C PRO A 156 3.34 -7.95 -7.16
N ARG A 157 2.85 -6.76 -7.48
CA ARG A 157 3.04 -5.54 -6.67
C ARG A 157 2.52 -5.65 -5.23
N SER A 158 1.53 -6.52 -4.97
CA SER A 158 1.00 -6.72 -3.61
C SER A 158 2.10 -7.15 -2.62
N LEU A 159 3.08 -7.91 -3.07
CA LEU A 159 4.22 -8.33 -2.25
C LEU A 159 5.17 -7.17 -1.92
N ASN A 160 5.37 -6.24 -2.87
CA ASN A 160 6.13 -5.01 -2.61
C ASN A 160 5.41 -4.05 -1.64
N MET A 161 4.08 -4.17 -1.52
CA MET A 161 3.32 -3.36 -0.56
C MET A 161 3.62 -3.74 0.89
N LEU A 162 4.08 -4.97 1.18
CA LEU A 162 4.42 -5.45 2.52
C LEU A 162 5.51 -4.60 3.19
N LYS A 163 6.58 -4.25 2.49
CA LYS A 163 7.61 -3.28 2.93
C LYS A 163 7.58 -2.03 2.03
N GLY A 164 6.41 -1.56 1.72
CA GLY A 164 6.16 -0.42 0.86
C GLY A 164 5.15 0.53 1.51
N ILE A 165 3.92 0.51 1.03
CA ILE A 165 2.84 1.36 1.56
C ILE A 165 2.28 0.87 2.89
N LEU A 166 2.45 -0.42 3.23
CA LEU A 166 2.07 -0.92 4.55
C LEU A 166 3.03 -0.32 5.59
N PRO A 167 2.50 0.29 6.67
CA PRO A 167 3.33 0.68 7.80
C PRO A 167 3.97 -0.54 8.48
N ASP A 168 5.07 -0.31 9.19
CA ASP A 168 5.75 -1.39 9.89
C ASP A 168 4.80 -2.13 10.84
N THR A 169 4.81 -3.44 10.74
CA THR A 169 3.97 -4.36 11.50
C THR A 169 4.78 -5.62 11.84
N PRO A 170 4.60 -6.21 13.03
CA PRO A 170 5.29 -7.45 13.40
C PRO A 170 4.88 -8.66 12.54
N ALA A 171 3.89 -8.51 11.66
CA ALA A 171 3.49 -9.56 10.73
C ALA A 171 4.45 -9.72 9.55
N VAL A 172 5.30 -8.74 9.27
CA VAL A 172 6.19 -8.73 8.10
C VAL A 172 7.64 -8.91 8.55
N ASP A 173 8.29 -9.94 8.01
CA ASP A 173 9.73 -10.12 8.10
C ASP A 173 10.42 -9.26 7.04
N GLU A 174 11.31 -8.37 7.48
CA GLU A 174 11.96 -7.38 6.61
C GLU A 174 12.97 -8.02 5.66
N GLU A 175 13.66 -9.06 6.07
CA GLU A 175 14.62 -9.78 5.24
C GLU A 175 13.89 -10.50 4.10
N VAL A 176 12.84 -11.25 4.44
CA VAL A 176 11.99 -11.93 3.45
C VAL A 176 11.35 -10.94 2.48
N ALA A 177 10.88 -9.79 2.97
CA ALA A 177 10.29 -8.75 2.13
C ALA A 177 11.32 -8.15 1.16
N THR A 178 12.56 -7.96 1.61
CA THR A 178 13.66 -7.46 0.77
C THR A 178 14.03 -8.46 -0.30
N LEU A 179 14.25 -9.72 0.06
CA LEU A 179 14.55 -10.80 -0.89
C LEU A 179 13.42 -10.98 -1.93
N THR A 180 12.17 -10.87 -1.48
CA THR A 180 11.01 -10.93 -2.38
C THR A 180 10.98 -9.75 -3.36
N ALA A 181 11.29 -8.54 -2.89
CA ALA A 181 11.37 -7.36 -3.73
C ALA A 181 12.50 -7.45 -4.77
N ASP A 182 13.65 -8.03 -4.40
CA ASP A 182 14.75 -8.27 -5.32
C ASP A 182 14.37 -9.28 -6.39
N LYS A 183 13.68 -10.35 -6.03
CA LYS A 183 13.14 -11.31 -6.98
C LYS A 183 12.16 -10.66 -7.96
N ILE A 184 11.25 -9.81 -7.49
CA ILE A 184 10.32 -9.09 -8.35
C ILE A 184 11.07 -8.16 -9.31
N TRP A 185 12.10 -7.46 -8.85
CA TRP A 185 12.95 -6.61 -9.68
C TRP A 185 13.58 -7.37 -10.85
N GLU A 186 14.03 -8.61 -10.59
CA GLU A 186 14.64 -9.45 -11.63
C GLU A 186 13.67 -9.91 -12.72
N ILE A 187 12.42 -10.20 -12.34
CA ILE A 187 11.49 -10.92 -13.22
C ILE A 187 10.37 -10.07 -13.82
N TRP A 188 10.02 -8.93 -13.18
CA TRP A 188 8.92 -8.10 -13.66
C TRP A 188 9.43 -7.00 -14.59
N PRO A 189 9.29 -7.16 -15.92
CA PRO A 189 9.85 -6.22 -16.87
C PRO A 189 9.12 -4.86 -16.80
N ASP A 190 9.88 -3.79 -16.93
CA ASP A 190 9.41 -2.41 -16.91
C ASP A 190 8.21 -2.13 -17.81
N ALA A 191 8.20 -2.71 -18.99
CA ALA A 191 7.12 -2.56 -19.96
C ALA A 191 5.75 -3.04 -19.47
N LYS A 192 5.70 -3.88 -18.42
CA LYS A 192 4.46 -4.39 -17.83
C LYS A 192 4.00 -3.61 -16.60
N ILE A 193 4.86 -2.77 -16.03
CA ILE A 193 4.54 -2.00 -14.83
C ILE A 193 3.72 -0.78 -15.20
N ARG A 194 2.46 -0.75 -14.81
CA ARG A 194 1.48 0.27 -15.21
C ARG A 194 0.86 0.98 -14.01
N GLY A 195 0.29 2.15 -14.28
CA GLY A 195 -0.53 2.91 -13.34
C GLY A 195 0.15 3.11 -11.99
N TRP A 196 -0.50 2.73 -10.92
CA TRP A 196 0.00 2.89 -9.56
C TRP A 196 1.03 1.83 -9.13
N GLY A 197 1.37 0.87 -9.98
CA GLY A 197 2.46 -0.08 -9.73
C GLY A 197 3.82 0.61 -9.58
N ARG A 198 4.11 1.61 -10.42
CA ARG A 198 5.37 2.37 -10.37
C ARG A 198 5.65 3.01 -9.02
N PRO A 199 4.75 3.86 -8.46
CA PRO A 199 4.98 4.45 -7.16
C PRO A 199 5.06 3.43 -6.03
N ILE A 200 4.32 2.31 -6.07
CA ILE A 200 4.45 1.25 -5.07
C ILE A 200 5.86 0.66 -5.07
N LEU A 201 6.40 0.32 -6.25
CA LEU A 201 7.75 -0.20 -6.38
C LEU A 201 8.81 0.83 -5.96
N ALA A 202 8.60 2.11 -6.25
CA ALA A 202 9.49 3.18 -5.81
C ALA A 202 9.50 3.30 -4.27
N ILE A 203 8.33 3.30 -3.63
CA ILE A 203 8.20 3.35 -2.17
C ILE A 203 8.87 2.13 -1.52
N ASN A 204 8.61 0.93 -2.05
CA ASN A 204 9.25 -0.29 -1.57
C ASN A 204 10.78 -0.18 -1.69
N SER A 205 11.28 0.18 -2.87
CA SER A 205 12.73 0.31 -3.11
C SER A 205 13.40 1.31 -2.17
N ALA A 206 12.76 2.45 -1.92
CA ALA A 206 13.26 3.43 -0.96
C ALA A 206 13.29 2.88 0.47
N ARG A 207 12.27 2.10 0.87
CA ARG A 207 12.18 1.54 2.23
C ARG A 207 13.09 0.35 2.48
N ILE A 208 13.50 -0.38 1.45
CA ILE A 208 14.53 -1.43 1.55
C ILE A 208 15.95 -0.90 1.32
N GLY A 209 16.13 0.43 1.22
CA GLY A 209 17.45 1.06 1.12
C GLY A 209 18.06 1.06 -0.28
N ASN A 210 17.26 0.96 -1.34
CA ASN A 210 17.71 1.01 -2.73
C ASN A 210 17.17 2.25 -3.46
N PRO A 211 17.80 3.43 -3.28
CA PRO A 211 17.33 4.69 -3.86
C PRO A 211 17.44 4.73 -5.38
N GLU A 212 18.46 4.12 -5.98
CA GLU A 212 18.64 4.07 -7.42
C GLU A 212 17.46 3.34 -8.10
N ARG A 213 17.04 2.21 -7.53
CA ARG A 213 15.87 1.47 -8.00
C ARG A 213 14.57 2.25 -7.78
N ALA A 214 14.47 3.02 -6.68
CA ALA A 214 13.34 3.89 -6.44
C ALA A 214 13.21 4.97 -7.52
N ILE A 215 14.33 5.63 -7.87
CA ILE A 215 14.39 6.62 -8.95
C ILE A 215 14.03 5.98 -10.28
N HIS A 216 14.60 4.81 -10.60
CA HIS A 216 14.29 4.09 -11.82
C HIS A 216 12.78 3.87 -11.97
N HIS A 217 12.10 3.41 -10.92
CA HIS A 217 10.64 3.22 -10.97
C HIS A 217 9.84 4.50 -11.18
N LEU A 218 10.36 5.65 -10.78
CA LEU A 218 9.70 6.94 -11.00
C LEU A 218 10.02 7.57 -12.36
N THR A 219 11.09 7.13 -13.03
CA THR A 219 11.61 7.77 -14.23
C THR A 219 11.65 6.88 -15.48
N ALA A 220 11.49 5.59 -15.39
CA ALA A 220 11.49 4.63 -16.50
C ALA A 220 10.09 4.48 -17.12
N TYR A 221 9.85 4.98 -18.33
CA TYR A 221 8.55 5.55 -18.64
C TYR A 221 7.74 5.13 -19.81
N ASP A 222 7.78 4.03 -20.41
CA ASP A 222 6.91 3.81 -21.56
C ASP A 222 5.41 3.74 -21.23
N TYR A 223 5.05 3.40 -20.01
CA TYR A 223 3.65 3.16 -19.61
C TYR A 223 3.14 4.04 -18.46
N TRP A 224 3.96 4.90 -17.89
CA TRP A 224 3.51 5.85 -16.88
C TRP A 224 3.74 7.28 -17.37
N LYS A 225 2.71 7.86 -17.92
CA LYS A 225 2.72 9.20 -18.51
C LYS A 225 1.74 10.11 -17.79
N PHE A 226 2.03 11.38 -17.86
CA PHE A 226 1.14 12.44 -17.42
C PHE A 226 0.77 13.26 -18.65
N ASP A 227 -0.46 13.81 -18.69
CA ASP A 227 -0.86 14.75 -19.72
C ASP A 227 -0.31 16.16 -19.44
N ASP A 228 -0.58 17.10 -20.36
CA ASP A 228 -0.11 18.48 -20.24
C ASP A 228 -0.65 19.21 -19.01
N ALA A 229 -1.75 18.74 -18.41
CA ALA A 229 -2.32 19.24 -17.17
C ALA A 229 -1.76 18.53 -15.92
N GLY A 230 -0.83 17.59 -16.10
CA GLY A 230 -0.21 16.82 -15.01
C GLY A 230 -1.06 15.68 -14.48
N PHE A 231 -2.11 15.26 -15.18
CA PHE A 231 -2.89 14.09 -14.78
C PHE A 231 -2.27 12.81 -15.30
N ALA A 232 -2.14 11.82 -14.40
CA ALA A 232 -1.67 10.51 -14.79
C ALA A 232 -2.63 9.84 -15.77
N ILE A 233 -2.07 9.35 -16.87
CA ILE A 233 -2.75 8.46 -17.81
C ILE A 233 -2.23 7.05 -17.56
N ARG A 234 -3.11 6.05 -17.61
CA ARG A 234 -2.71 4.66 -17.32
C ARG A 234 -1.74 4.10 -18.34
N GLY A 235 -1.61 4.71 -19.49
CA GLY A 235 -0.70 4.33 -20.57
C GLY A 235 -1.19 3.17 -21.45
N GLY A 236 -0.96 3.31 -22.72
CA GLY A 236 -0.81 2.31 -23.78
C GLY A 236 -2.04 1.61 -24.31
N ASP A 237 -2.95 1.14 -23.52
CA ASP A 237 -4.02 0.23 -23.96
C ASP A 237 -5.46 0.72 -23.76
N GLY A 238 -5.62 1.99 -23.41
CA GLY A 238 -6.93 2.65 -23.35
C GLY A 238 -7.92 2.08 -22.31
N GLY A 239 -7.49 1.16 -21.47
CA GLY A 239 -8.38 0.45 -20.54
C GLY A 239 -8.90 1.27 -19.36
N THR A 240 -8.32 2.44 -19.09
CA THR A 240 -8.76 3.31 -17.99
C THR A 240 -8.79 4.74 -18.48
N PRO A 241 -9.95 5.41 -18.44
CA PRO A 241 -10.03 6.80 -18.88
C PRO A 241 -9.22 7.72 -17.97
N PRO A 242 -8.56 8.76 -18.49
CA PRO A 242 -7.93 9.80 -17.69
C PRO A 242 -9.01 10.66 -16.99
N PRO A 243 -8.70 11.28 -15.83
CA PRO A 243 -7.44 11.17 -15.10
C PRO A 243 -7.36 9.88 -14.24
N PHE A 244 -6.20 9.21 -14.26
CA PHE A 244 -5.95 8.07 -13.40
C PHE A 244 -5.39 8.52 -12.05
N MET A 245 -6.24 9.03 -11.19
CA MET A 245 -5.88 9.63 -9.90
C MET A 245 -5.02 8.75 -8.97
N PRO A 246 -5.14 7.41 -8.94
CA PRO A 246 -4.22 6.58 -8.15
C PRO A 246 -2.75 6.75 -8.55
N GLY A 247 -2.47 7.03 -9.83
CA GLY A 247 -1.11 7.34 -10.29
C GLY A 247 -0.59 8.66 -9.74
N ASN A 248 -1.39 9.71 -9.73
CA ASN A 248 -1.05 11.01 -9.16
C ASN A 248 -0.80 10.91 -7.65
N ALA A 249 -1.72 10.30 -6.91
CA ALA A 249 -1.59 10.13 -5.48
C ALA A 249 -0.36 9.29 -5.10
N GLY A 250 -0.11 8.23 -5.86
CA GLY A 250 1.05 7.36 -5.67
C GLY A 250 2.37 8.10 -5.93
N LEU A 251 2.44 8.97 -6.94
CA LEU A 251 3.62 9.80 -7.23
C LEU A 251 3.95 10.72 -6.04
N LEU A 252 2.95 11.42 -5.51
CA LEU A 252 3.13 12.31 -4.36
C LEU A 252 3.59 11.53 -3.12
N LEU A 253 2.97 10.39 -2.85
CA LEU A 253 3.36 9.55 -1.73
C LEU A 253 4.79 8.99 -1.89
N ALA A 254 5.17 8.57 -3.10
CA ALA A 254 6.51 8.08 -3.37
C ALA A 254 7.57 9.19 -3.18
N GLY A 255 7.28 10.41 -3.61
CA GLY A 255 8.14 11.57 -3.39
C GLY A 255 8.31 11.89 -1.91
N GLU A 256 7.24 11.80 -1.11
CA GLU A 256 7.30 11.99 0.35
C GLU A 256 8.17 10.92 1.02
N VAL A 257 7.91 9.63 0.77
CA VAL A 257 8.66 8.53 1.38
C VAL A 257 10.14 8.58 1.00
N ALA A 258 10.45 8.87 -0.26
CA ALA A 258 11.83 9.08 -0.69
C ALA A 258 12.49 10.24 0.09
N SER A 259 11.78 11.36 0.29
CA SER A 259 12.30 12.52 1.02
C SER A 259 12.51 12.27 2.52
N ILE A 260 11.72 11.42 3.16
CA ILE A 260 11.86 11.04 4.57
C ILE A 260 13.13 10.20 4.79
N ASN A 261 13.38 9.23 3.92
CA ASN A 261 14.61 8.44 3.97
C ASN A 261 15.88 9.28 3.79
N ILE A 262 15.80 10.39 3.07
CA ILE A 262 16.86 11.40 2.95
C ILE A 262 17.33 11.96 4.32
N ARG A 263 16.39 12.13 5.24
CA ARG A 263 16.69 12.76 6.55
C ARG A 263 17.37 11.83 7.54
N SER A 264 17.36 10.53 7.30
CA SER A 264 18.01 9.55 8.19
C SER A 264 19.51 9.41 7.99
N GLY A 265 20.15 10.28 7.18
CA GLY A 265 21.62 10.44 7.13
C GLY A 265 22.31 9.75 5.97
N HIS A 266 21.60 9.33 4.94
CA HIS A 266 22.20 8.79 3.73
C HIS A 266 22.24 9.87 2.63
N GLU A 267 23.42 10.34 2.25
CA GLU A 267 23.65 11.42 1.27
C GLU A 267 23.03 11.15 -0.12
N THR A 268 22.80 9.88 -0.47
CA THR A 268 22.21 9.45 -1.75
C THR A 268 20.74 9.88 -1.94
N ASN A 269 20.05 10.25 -0.90
CA ASN A 269 18.63 10.53 -0.93
C ASN A 269 18.27 11.96 -1.36
N LEU A 270 19.16 12.93 -1.19
CA LEU A 270 18.99 14.28 -1.74
C LEU A 270 18.85 14.26 -3.27
N ALA A 271 19.46 13.28 -3.93
CA ALA A 271 19.39 13.12 -5.37
C ALA A 271 17.98 12.81 -5.90
N VAL A 272 17.13 12.11 -5.14
CA VAL A 272 15.76 11.77 -5.60
C VAL A 272 14.89 13.01 -5.72
N VAL A 273 14.90 13.89 -4.73
CA VAL A 273 14.08 15.11 -4.76
C VAL A 273 14.68 16.12 -5.74
N ALA A 274 16.01 16.26 -5.78
CA ALA A 274 16.68 17.13 -6.75
C ALA A 274 16.48 16.63 -8.19
N TYR A 275 16.57 15.32 -8.43
CA TYR A 275 16.38 14.75 -9.75
C TYR A 275 14.92 14.87 -10.24
N MET A 276 13.94 14.72 -9.38
CA MET A 276 12.54 14.97 -9.73
C MET A 276 12.28 16.46 -10.00
N ALA A 277 13.00 17.36 -9.33
CA ALA A 277 12.92 18.79 -9.58
C ALA A 277 13.69 19.19 -10.86
N GLU A 278 14.84 18.55 -11.14
CA GLU A 278 15.64 18.82 -12.35
C GLU A 278 15.09 18.13 -13.61
N GLY A 279 14.47 16.97 -13.48
CA GLY A 279 13.84 16.25 -14.59
C GLY A 279 12.57 16.93 -15.12
N TRP A 280 12.07 17.91 -14.41
CA TRP A 280 10.96 18.76 -14.83
C TRP A 280 11.53 20.13 -15.20
N ASP A 281 12.01 20.26 -16.42
CA ASP A 281 12.68 21.46 -16.94
C ASP A 281 11.75 22.62 -17.29
N GLY A 282 10.46 22.55 -16.88
CA GLY A 282 9.50 23.65 -17.13
C GLY A 282 9.21 23.91 -18.61
N SER A 283 9.68 23.06 -19.53
CA SER A 283 9.50 23.26 -20.98
C SER A 283 8.11 22.85 -21.49
N SER A 284 7.30 22.24 -20.65
CA SER A 284 5.89 21.97 -20.93
C SER A 284 5.01 23.00 -20.21
N GLY A 285 4.72 24.07 -20.92
CA GLY A 285 3.80 25.17 -20.66
C GLY A 285 2.98 25.17 -19.36
N ASP A 286 2.90 26.35 -18.78
CA ASP A 286 1.94 26.86 -17.79
C ASP A 286 0.99 25.84 -17.13
N ALA A 287 1.50 25.00 -16.24
CA ALA A 287 0.63 24.27 -15.32
C ALA A 287 0.18 25.21 -14.20
N PRO A 288 -1.13 25.46 -14.02
CA PRO A 288 -1.62 26.37 -13.00
C PRO A 288 -1.21 25.89 -11.60
N GLY A 289 -0.43 26.72 -10.90
CA GLY A 289 -0.04 26.49 -9.50
C GLY A 289 1.44 26.18 -9.28
N PHE A 290 2.27 26.18 -10.31
CA PHE A 290 3.71 26.03 -10.21
C PHE A 290 4.42 27.38 -10.42
N PRO A 291 5.47 27.70 -9.64
CA PRO A 291 6.22 28.94 -9.85
C PRO A 291 6.97 28.92 -11.18
N ASP A 292 6.95 30.04 -11.90
CA ASP A 292 7.55 30.24 -13.24
C ASP A 292 9.09 30.10 -13.28
N ASP A 293 9.77 29.90 -12.17
CA ASP A 293 11.23 29.90 -12.04
C ASP A 293 11.87 28.53 -11.86
N GLY A 294 11.10 27.45 -11.97
CA GLY A 294 11.63 26.07 -11.90
C GLY A 294 12.26 25.68 -10.55
N GLN A 295 12.23 26.55 -9.54
CA GLN A 295 12.77 26.29 -8.23
C GLN A 295 11.71 25.75 -7.27
N TRP A 296 11.66 24.44 -7.12
CA TRP A 296 10.91 23.79 -6.04
C TRP A 296 11.62 23.99 -4.70
N VAL A 297 11.22 25.02 -3.98
CA VAL A 297 11.54 25.11 -2.57
C VAL A 297 10.53 24.22 -1.82
N VAL A 298 10.88 22.96 -1.60
CA VAL A 298 10.19 22.14 -0.61
C VAL A 298 10.39 22.82 0.74
N ARG A 299 9.42 23.59 1.20
CA ARG A 299 9.43 24.16 2.53
C ARG A 299 9.25 23.05 3.55
N THR A 300 10.36 22.46 3.95
CA THR A 300 10.45 21.37 4.93
C THR A 300 9.89 21.72 6.30
N GLU A 301 9.62 22.97 6.58
CA GLU A 301 9.08 23.44 7.86
C GLU A 301 7.65 22.97 8.15
N ASN A 302 6.81 22.81 7.13
CA ASN A 302 5.46 22.31 7.30
C ASN A 302 5.39 20.78 7.37
N LEU A 303 6.35 20.09 6.76
CA LEU A 303 6.47 18.63 6.86
C LEU A 303 6.95 18.16 8.24
N ARG A 304 7.77 18.97 8.93
CA ARG A 304 8.21 18.66 10.31
C ARG A 304 7.08 18.68 11.35
N LYS A 305 5.96 19.30 11.06
CA LYS A 305 4.78 19.35 11.94
C LYS A 305 3.75 18.29 11.61
N ALA A 306 3.81 17.68 10.43
CA ALA A 306 2.87 16.66 9.97
C ALA A 306 3.40 15.22 10.15
N LEU A 307 4.69 15.04 10.44
CA LEU A 307 5.37 13.79 10.75
C LEU A 307 5.70 13.71 12.24
#